data_f01c3deefe0dcc53e3f97f2fba37df3a
#
_entry.id   f01c3deefe0dcc53e3f97f2fba37df3a
#
_cell.length_a   1.000
_cell.length_b   1.000
_cell.length_c   1.000
_cell.angle_alpha   90.00
_cell.angle_beta   90.00
_cell.angle_gamma   90.00
#
_symmetry.space_group_name_H-M   'P 1'
#
loop_
_entity.id
_entity.type
_entity.pdbx_description
1 polymer ?
#
loop_
_entity_poly.entity_id
_entity_poly.type
_entity_poly.pdbx_seq_one_letter_code
_entity_poly.pdbx_strand_id
1 'polypeptide(L)'
;ELERHYQYPQDVEWAVNEKDELLILQTRPLRIASSASDIDSPTLSDLNPIAINADCACRGVGCGKVVFFHPENGAKEFPKGAIMVLRHSTPLAMVGLRKASAIIAEIGSLTGHMAILCREFGVPCIMNLPQITSKLHEGDIVTVDALAGRVFAGKVPELLSLAIKTKEPQEDSPALMLLKRIAPYILPLHLVDPNSVLFSPKNCTSLHDCMRYSHEFSYDAMFKISDDLANGSNHEAASKLISTIP
;
A
#
# COMPACT_ATOMS: atom_id res chain seq x y z
N GLU A 1 -4.09 -28.21 9.86
CA GLU A 1 -3.42 -27.74 11.10
C GLU A 1 -3.39 -26.21 11.13
N LEU A 2 -2.86 -25.53 10.10
CA LEU A 2 -2.82 -24.07 9.98
C LEU A 2 -4.20 -23.44 10.08
N GLU A 3 -5.20 -23.93 9.33
CA GLU A 3 -6.56 -23.44 9.38
C GLU A 3 -7.16 -23.54 10.80
N ARG A 4 -6.87 -24.63 11.51
CA ARG A 4 -7.31 -24.82 12.89
C ARG A 4 -6.60 -23.86 13.85
N HIS A 5 -5.32 -23.56 13.59
CA HIS A 5 -4.53 -22.64 14.40
C HIS A 5 -4.99 -21.18 14.21
N TYR A 6 -5.21 -20.76 12.96
CA TYR A 6 -5.62 -19.39 12.64
C TYR A 6 -7.14 -19.17 12.67
N GLN A 7 -7.93 -20.24 12.84
CA GLN A 7 -9.41 -20.20 12.83
C GLN A 7 -10.01 -19.64 11.54
N TYR A 8 -9.29 -19.77 10.42
CA TYR A 8 -9.66 -19.25 9.11
C TYR A 8 -8.96 -20.04 7.99
N PRO A 9 -9.60 -20.28 6.83
CA PRO A 9 -8.94 -20.88 5.67
C PRO A 9 -7.68 -20.13 5.29
N GLN A 10 -6.61 -20.87 4.99
CA GLN A 10 -5.29 -20.32 4.70
C GLN A 10 -4.88 -20.60 3.26
N ASP A 11 -4.30 -19.61 2.60
CA ASP A 11 -3.48 -19.74 1.41
C ASP A 11 -2.04 -19.98 1.88
N VAL A 12 -1.43 -21.07 1.41
CA VAL A 12 -0.16 -21.55 1.94
C VAL A 12 0.86 -21.72 0.82
N GLU A 13 1.99 -21.05 0.96
CA GLU A 13 3.17 -21.30 0.13
C GLU A 13 4.07 -22.31 0.85
N TRP A 14 4.49 -23.33 0.13
CA TRP A 14 5.31 -24.41 0.70
C TRP A 14 6.37 -24.89 -0.29
N ALA A 15 7.38 -25.55 0.22
CA ALA A 15 8.40 -26.23 -0.55
C ALA A 15 8.74 -27.59 0.09
N VAL A 16 9.35 -28.46 -0.69
CA VAL A 16 9.93 -29.71 -0.21
C VAL A 16 11.45 -29.59 -0.34
N ASN A 17 12.17 -29.88 0.74
CA ASN A 17 13.62 -29.86 0.74
C ASN A 17 14.22 -31.16 0.16
N GLU A 18 15.55 -31.23 0.06
CA GLU A 18 16.27 -32.41 -0.45
C GLU A 18 16.07 -33.68 0.39
N LYS A 19 15.53 -33.57 1.61
CA LYS A 19 15.21 -34.66 2.52
C LYS A 19 13.75 -35.10 2.50
N ASP A 20 12.99 -34.64 1.49
CA ASP A 20 11.53 -34.85 1.38
C ASP A 20 10.71 -34.27 2.57
N GLU A 21 11.22 -33.25 3.26
CA GLU A 21 10.51 -32.59 4.33
C GLU A 21 9.72 -31.40 3.78
N LEU A 22 8.43 -31.31 4.17
CA LEU A 22 7.56 -30.20 3.82
C LEU A 22 7.88 -28.97 4.67
N LEU A 23 8.24 -27.87 4.02
CA LEU A 23 8.53 -26.59 4.63
C LEU A 23 7.42 -25.59 4.29
N ILE A 24 6.81 -25.01 5.28
CA ILE A 24 5.87 -23.90 5.10
C ILE A 24 6.68 -22.60 4.97
N LEU A 25 6.60 -21.94 3.84
CA LEU A 25 7.32 -20.70 3.54
C LEU A 25 6.50 -19.49 3.96
N GLN A 26 5.20 -19.51 3.67
CA GLN A 26 4.28 -18.42 3.99
C GLN A 26 2.87 -18.97 4.20
N THR A 27 2.12 -18.34 5.10
CA THR A 27 0.68 -18.56 5.23
C THR A 27 -0.02 -17.21 5.37
N ARG A 28 -1.18 -17.10 4.74
CA ARG A 28 -2.04 -15.91 4.81
C ARG A 28 -3.51 -16.32 4.76
N PRO A 29 -4.43 -15.54 5.34
CA PRO A 29 -5.85 -15.82 5.25
C PRO A 29 -6.29 -15.96 3.80
N LEU A 30 -6.88 -17.12 3.45
CA LEU A 30 -7.48 -17.32 2.14
C LEU A 30 -8.73 -16.44 2.05
N ARG A 31 -8.64 -15.33 1.33
CA ARG A 31 -9.82 -14.55 0.97
C ARG A 31 -10.51 -15.26 -0.19
N ILE A 32 -11.41 -16.18 0.13
CA ILE A 32 -12.41 -16.60 -0.82
C ILE A 32 -13.22 -15.32 -1.08
N ALA A 33 -13.03 -14.72 -2.25
CA ALA A 33 -13.93 -13.68 -2.69
C ALA A 33 -15.34 -14.29 -2.56
N SER A 34 -16.04 -13.93 -1.48
CA SER A 34 -17.42 -14.31 -1.33
C SER A 34 -18.07 -13.90 -2.63
N SER A 35 -18.58 -14.84 -3.38
CA SER A 35 -19.35 -14.81 -4.62
C SER A 35 -19.87 -13.43 -5.14
N ALA A 36 -19.08 -12.37 -5.00
CA ALA A 36 -19.23 -11.13 -5.73
C ALA A 36 -18.95 -11.35 -7.24
N SER A 37 -18.63 -12.59 -7.62
CA SER A 37 -18.44 -13.03 -8.99
C SER A 37 -19.71 -12.88 -9.84
N ASP A 38 -20.87 -12.80 -9.23
CA ASP A 38 -22.16 -12.80 -9.93
C ASP A 38 -22.89 -11.44 -9.90
N ILE A 39 -22.28 -10.40 -9.33
CA ILE A 39 -22.86 -9.05 -9.45
C ILE A 39 -22.42 -8.49 -10.79
N ASP A 40 -23.29 -8.59 -11.76
CA ASP A 40 -23.13 -7.90 -13.04
C ASP A 40 -23.38 -6.40 -12.83
N SER A 41 -22.51 -5.61 -13.43
CA SER A 41 -22.71 -4.16 -13.42
C SER A 41 -23.94 -3.82 -14.27
N PRO A 42 -24.87 -2.98 -13.79
CA PRO A 42 -26.07 -2.64 -14.53
C PRO A 42 -25.71 -1.99 -15.88
N THR A 43 -26.54 -2.25 -16.88
CA THR A 43 -26.44 -1.54 -18.15
C THR A 43 -26.94 -0.12 -17.94
N LEU A 44 -26.01 0.82 -17.85
CA LEU A 44 -26.31 2.26 -17.71
C LEU A 44 -26.37 2.88 -19.11
N SER A 45 -27.50 2.71 -19.80
CA SER A 45 -27.70 3.19 -21.18
C SER A 45 -27.64 4.71 -21.31
N ASP A 46 -27.92 5.44 -20.24
CA ASP A 46 -28.05 6.90 -20.27
C ASP A 46 -26.78 7.64 -19.80
N LEU A 47 -25.76 6.92 -19.38
CA LEU A 47 -24.49 7.50 -18.90
C LEU A 47 -23.34 7.18 -19.84
N ASN A 48 -22.67 8.22 -20.32
CA ASN A 48 -21.46 8.06 -21.13
C ASN A 48 -20.23 7.93 -20.20
N PRO A 49 -19.53 6.78 -20.22
CA PRO A 49 -18.31 6.62 -19.46
C PRO A 49 -17.15 7.46 -20.05
N ILE A 50 -16.29 8.01 -19.19
CA ILE A 50 -15.04 8.67 -19.59
C ILE A 50 -14.07 7.65 -20.21
N ALA A 51 -14.08 6.43 -19.69
CA ALA A 51 -13.25 5.32 -20.15
C ALA A 51 -13.95 3.97 -19.94
N ILE A 52 -13.64 3.01 -20.83
CA ILE A 52 -14.18 1.65 -20.86
C ILE A 52 -13.07 0.65 -21.13
N ASN A 53 -13.39 -0.63 -20.97
CA ASN A 53 -12.50 -1.75 -21.28
C ASN A 53 -11.22 -1.80 -20.44
N ALA A 54 -11.30 -1.33 -19.20
CA ALA A 54 -10.21 -1.52 -18.24
C ALA A 54 -10.14 -2.97 -17.77
N ASP A 55 -8.94 -3.42 -17.47
CA ASP A 55 -8.73 -4.67 -16.75
C ASP A 55 -9.10 -4.53 -15.27
N CYS A 56 -10.03 -5.35 -14.79
CA CYS A 56 -10.46 -5.33 -13.40
C CYS A 56 -9.51 -6.14 -12.52
N ALA A 57 -8.60 -5.47 -11.81
CA ALA A 57 -7.66 -6.11 -10.91
C ALA A 57 -8.27 -6.51 -9.57
N CYS A 58 -9.18 -5.69 -9.05
CA CYS A 58 -10.00 -5.97 -7.87
C CYS A 58 -11.41 -5.44 -8.10
N ARG A 59 -12.40 -6.35 -8.06
CA ARG A 59 -13.81 -6.03 -8.33
C ARG A 59 -14.39 -5.14 -7.25
N GLY A 60 -15.29 -4.22 -7.63
CA GLY A 60 -15.99 -3.34 -6.73
C GLY A 60 -16.31 -2.00 -7.36
N VAL A 61 -16.90 -1.11 -6.58
CA VAL A 61 -17.23 0.26 -7.01
C VAL A 61 -16.68 1.25 -6.00
N GLY A 62 -16.02 2.29 -6.49
CA GLY A 62 -15.53 3.39 -5.66
C GLY A 62 -15.84 4.75 -6.29
N CYS A 63 -16.07 5.74 -5.44
CA CYS A 63 -16.31 7.11 -5.88
C CYS A 63 -15.54 8.08 -4.99
N GLY A 64 -14.97 9.10 -5.58
CA GLY A 64 -14.23 10.11 -4.85
C GLY A 64 -13.58 11.15 -5.76
N LYS A 65 -12.82 12.05 -5.14
CA LYS A 65 -11.99 13.00 -5.87
C LYS A 65 -10.76 12.33 -6.44
N VAL A 66 -10.43 12.64 -7.68
CA VAL A 66 -9.18 12.22 -8.33
C VAL A 66 -7.99 12.84 -7.62
N VAL A 67 -7.02 12.02 -7.29
CA VAL A 67 -5.72 12.42 -6.76
C VAL A 67 -4.64 11.66 -7.53
N PHE A 68 -3.80 12.39 -8.26
CA PHE A 68 -2.66 11.80 -8.95
C PHE A 68 -1.57 11.47 -7.96
N PHE A 69 -1.16 10.22 -7.96
CA PHE A 69 -0.04 9.79 -7.15
C PHE A 69 1.27 9.96 -7.91
N HIS A 70 2.14 10.82 -7.39
CA HIS A 70 3.48 11.05 -7.90
C HIS A 70 4.49 10.51 -6.88
N PRO A 71 5.31 9.51 -7.23
CA PRO A 71 6.34 8.96 -6.34
C PRO A 71 7.30 10.02 -5.79
N GLU A 72 7.55 11.05 -6.56
CA GLU A 72 8.48 12.17 -6.25
C GLU A 72 7.98 13.06 -5.10
N ASN A 73 6.67 13.06 -4.84
CA ASN A 73 6.07 13.90 -3.79
C ASN A 73 6.21 13.30 -2.39
N GLY A 74 6.93 12.19 -2.25
CA GLY A 74 7.08 11.47 -1.01
C GLY A 74 5.75 10.90 -0.48
N ALA A 75 5.76 10.39 0.73
CA ALA A 75 4.59 9.85 1.40
C ALA A 75 3.69 10.97 1.95
N LYS A 76 3.28 11.94 1.11
CA LYS A 76 2.22 12.87 1.50
C LYS A 76 1.00 12.07 1.89
N GLU A 77 0.34 12.52 2.93
CA GLU A 77 -0.83 11.84 3.45
C GLU A 77 -1.93 11.77 2.39
N PHE A 78 -2.16 10.56 1.82
CA PHE A 78 -3.18 10.39 0.79
C PHE A 78 -4.57 10.64 1.39
N PRO A 79 -5.45 11.45 0.75
CA PRO A 79 -6.77 11.77 1.29
C PRO A 79 -7.67 10.53 1.36
N LYS A 80 -8.33 10.33 2.50
CA LYS A 80 -9.27 9.22 2.68
C LYS A 80 -10.47 9.36 1.74
N GLY A 81 -10.81 8.27 1.05
CA GLY A 81 -11.95 8.21 0.13
C GLY A 81 -11.69 8.82 -1.25
N ALA A 82 -10.47 9.24 -1.55
CA ALA A 82 -10.11 9.72 -2.89
C ALA A 82 -9.89 8.56 -3.87
N ILE A 83 -9.97 8.86 -5.16
CA ILE A 83 -9.58 7.96 -6.24
C ILE A 83 -8.11 8.18 -6.55
N MET A 84 -7.31 7.15 -6.35
CA MET A 84 -5.88 7.19 -6.66
C MET A 84 -5.67 6.92 -8.16
N VAL A 85 -5.05 7.86 -8.85
CA VAL A 85 -4.70 7.71 -10.26
C VAL A 85 -3.19 7.61 -10.41
N LEU A 86 -2.75 6.56 -11.10
CA LEU A 86 -1.34 6.21 -11.31
C LEU A 86 -1.07 6.04 -12.80
N ARG A 87 0.08 6.50 -13.27
CA ARG A 87 0.55 6.13 -14.60
C ARG A 87 1.08 4.71 -14.64
N HIS A 88 1.89 4.34 -13.66
CA HIS A 88 2.45 3.00 -13.48
C HIS A 88 2.22 2.51 -12.04
N SER A 89 2.02 1.22 -11.87
CA SER A 89 1.99 0.63 -10.54
C SER A 89 3.36 0.79 -9.86
N THR A 90 3.38 1.31 -8.63
CA THR A 90 4.60 1.52 -7.85
C THR A 90 4.40 1.04 -6.41
N PRO A 91 5.42 0.43 -5.78
CA PRO A 91 5.35 0.05 -4.38
C PRO A 91 5.08 1.21 -3.42
N LEU A 92 5.52 2.43 -3.77
CA LEU A 92 5.31 3.63 -2.94
C LEU A 92 3.83 4.01 -2.80
N ALA A 93 2.98 3.62 -3.75
CA ALA A 93 1.53 3.88 -3.69
C ALA A 93 0.83 3.12 -2.55
N MET A 94 1.48 2.13 -1.93
CA MET A 94 0.93 1.37 -0.80
C MET A 94 0.52 2.24 0.38
N VAL A 95 1.23 3.35 0.61
CA VAL A 95 0.94 4.27 1.72
C VAL A 95 -0.48 4.84 1.63
N GLY A 96 -0.94 5.12 0.41
CA GLY A 96 -2.27 5.65 0.15
C GLY A 96 -3.34 4.60 -0.14
N LEU A 97 -2.94 3.37 -0.49
CA LEU A 97 -3.83 2.34 -1.02
C LEU A 97 -5.01 2.05 -0.11
N ARG A 98 -4.79 1.87 1.20
CA ARG A 98 -5.86 1.58 2.18
C ARG A 98 -6.82 2.74 2.41
N LYS A 99 -6.43 3.95 2.05
CA LYS A 99 -7.25 5.17 2.18
C LYS A 99 -8.04 5.46 0.90
N ALA A 100 -7.63 4.90 -0.23
CA ALA A 100 -8.27 5.09 -1.51
C ALA A 100 -9.66 4.44 -1.57
N SER A 101 -10.62 5.11 -2.20
CA SER A 101 -11.95 4.56 -2.52
C SER A 101 -11.89 3.61 -3.73
N ALA A 102 -11.02 3.90 -4.68
CA ALA A 102 -10.64 3.02 -5.78
C ALA A 102 -9.31 3.47 -6.38
N ILE A 103 -8.72 2.61 -7.21
CA ILE A 103 -7.44 2.86 -7.89
C ILE A 103 -7.64 2.73 -9.39
N ILE A 104 -7.03 3.65 -10.13
CA ILE A 104 -6.93 3.63 -11.59
C ILE A 104 -5.46 3.64 -11.95
N ALA A 105 -4.96 2.60 -12.62
CA ALA A 105 -3.61 2.57 -13.17
C ALA A 105 -3.66 2.60 -14.70
N GLU A 106 -2.96 3.55 -15.32
CA GLU A 106 -2.91 3.63 -16.78
C GLU A 106 -2.23 2.41 -17.38
N ILE A 107 -1.16 1.96 -16.74
CA ILE A 107 -0.40 0.76 -17.10
C ILE A 107 -0.23 -0.10 -15.85
N GLY A 108 -0.59 -1.39 -15.96
CA GLY A 108 -0.45 -2.33 -14.86
C GLY A 108 -0.58 -3.79 -15.30
N SER A 109 -0.33 -4.70 -14.37
CA SER A 109 -0.50 -6.15 -14.58
C SER A 109 -1.48 -6.70 -13.55
N LEU A 110 -2.43 -7.53 -14.01
CA LEU A 110 -3.40 -8.23 -13.14
C LEU A 110 -2.72 -9.19 -12.15
N THR A 111 -1.52 -9.65 -12.46
CA THR A 111 -0.69 -10.49 -11.60
C THR A 111 0.37 -9.68 -10.85
N GLY A 112 0.46 -8.38 -11.10
CA GLY A 112 1.43 -7.49 -10.47
C GLY A 112 1.14 -7.25 -8.99
N HIS A 113 2.17 -6.81 -8.28
CA HIS A 113 2.11 -6.59 -6.83
C HIS A 113 0.95 -5.66 -6.40
N MET A 114 0.71 -4.56 -7.14
CA MET A 114 -0.41 -3.65 -6.88
C MET A 114 -1.76 -4.35 -6.95
N ALA A 115 -1.97 -5.19 -7.99
CA ALA A 115 -3.22 -5.94 -8.15
C ALA A 115 -3.44 -6.92 -7.00
N ILE A 116 -2.38 -7.57 -6.53
CA ILE A 116 -2.41 -8.48 -5.37
C ILE A 116 -2.84 -7.70 -4.12
N LEU A 117 -2.20 -6.57 -3.86
CA LEU A 117 -2.51 -5.73 -2.70
C LEU A 117 -3.94 -5.16 -2.75
N CYS A 118 -4.40 -4.72 -3.93
CA CYS A 118 -5.78 -4.25 -4.09
C CYS A 118 -6.78 -5.34 -3.72
N ARG A 119 -6.54 -6.60 -4.16
CA ARG A 119 -7.38 -7.74 -3.76
C ARG A 119 -7.28 -8.06 -2.27
N GLU A 120 -6.08 -7.96 -1.71
CA GLU A 120 -5.85 -8.22 -0.29
C GLU A 120 -6.59 -7.21 0.61
N PHE A 121 -6.53 -5.94 0.25
CA PHE A 121 -7.20 -4.88 1.01
C PHE A 121 -8.64 -4.62 0.55
N GLY A 122 -9.10 -5.29 -0.50
CA GLY A 122 -10.45 -5.13 -1.04
C GLY A 122 -10.70 -3.74 -1.61
N VAL A 123 -9.68 -3.09 -2.15
CA VAL A 123 -9.79 -1.78 -2.79
C VAL A 123 -10.09 -1.97 -4.28
N PRO A 124 -11.24 -1.47 -4.80
CA PRO A 124 -11.55 -1.56 -6.21
C PRO A 124 -10.42 -1.01 -7.07
N CYS A 125 -10.01 -1.78 -8.08
CA CYS A 125 -8.86 -1.41 -8.91
C CYS A 125 -9.07 -1.79 -10.36
N ILE A 126 -8.85 -0.83 -11.25
CA ILE A 126 -8.83 -1.01 -12.69
C ILE A 126 -7.48 -0.60 -13.26
N MET A 127 -7.06 -1.30 -14.31
CA MET A 127 -5.76 -1.12 -14.95
C MET A 127 -5.88 -1.12 -16.46
N ASN A 128 -4.79 -0.73 -17.13
CA ASN A 128 -4.67 -0.75 -18.58
C ASN A 128 -5.71 0.14 -19.28
N LEU A 129 -5.85 1.37 -18.79
CA LEU A 129 -6.64 2.42 -19.40
C LEU A 129 -5.74 3.44 -20.10
N PRO A 130 -5.44 3.29 -21.39
CA PRO A 130 -4.56 4.22 -22.10
C PRO A 130 -5.05 5.66 -22.03
N GLN A 131 -4.14 6.59 -21.75
CA GLN A 131 -4.38 8.03 -21.70
C GLN A 131 -5.41 8.47 -20.65
N ILE A 132 -5.71 7.66 -19.64
CA ILE A 132 -6.66 8.05 -18.59
C ILE A 132 -6.12 9.25 -17.79
N THR A 133 -4.80 9.33 -17.61
CA THR A 133 -4.15 10.45 -16.92
C THR A 133 -4.28 11.79 -17.65
N SER A 134 -4.55 11.78 -18.94
CA SER A 134 -4.83 12.99 -19.72
C SER A 134 -6.32 13.37 -19.79
N LYS A 135 -7.21 12.41 -19.46
CA LYS A 135 -8.66 12.62 -19.47
C LYS A 135 -9.22 13.07 -18.11
N LEU A 136 -8.50 12.80 -17.04
CA LEU A 136 -8.87 13.17 -15.69
C LEU A 136 -8.03 14.35 -15.20
N HIS A 137 -8.62 15.18 -14.34
CA HIS A 137 -7.91 16.29 -13.70
C HIS A 137 -7.92 16.13 -12.19
N GLU A 138 -6.92 16.71 -11.53
CA GLU A 138 -6.82 16.71 -10.08
C GLU A 138 -8.08 17.33 -9.45
N GLY A 139 -8.74 16.60 -8.55
CA GLY A 139 -9.95 17.06 -7.87
C GLY A 139 -11.26 16.72 -8.58
N ASP A 140 -11.24 16.20 -9.81
CA ASP A 140 -12.45 15.70 -10.47
C ASP A 140 -13.16 14.67 -9.59
N ILE A 141 -14.48 14.69 -9.58
CA ILE A 141 -15.25 13.62 -8.92
C ILE A 141 -15.56 12.56 -9.97
N VAL A 142 -15.16 11.32 -9.70
CA VAL A 142 -15.42 10.20 -10.61
C VAL A 142 -15.95 8.98 -9.85
N THR A 143 -16.70 8.14 -10.56
CA THR A 143 -17.11 6.81 -10.10
C THR A 143 -16.38 5.76 -10.93
N VAL A 144 -15.67 4.89 -10.24
CA VAL A 144 -14.94 3.75 -10.81
C VAL A 144 -15.79 2.50 -10.64
N ASP A 145 -16.17 1.91 -11.76
CA ASP A 145 -16.86 0.62 -11.84
C ASP A 145 -15.85 -0.47 -12.20
N ALA A 146 -15.24 -1.04 -11.19
CA ALA A 146 -14.33 -2.17 -11.37
C ALA A 146 -15.06 -3.53 -11.44
N LEU A 147 -16.38 -3.56 -11.65
CA LEU A 147 -17.12 -4.75 -12.04
C LEU A 147 -17.09 -4.93 -13.55
N ALA A 148 -17.19 -3.81 -14.30
CA ALA A 148 -17.23 -3.81 -15.76
C ALA A 148 -16.09 -2.99 -16.41
N GLY A 149 -15.09 -2.54 -15.64
CA GLY A 149 -13.92 -1.84 -16.18
C GLY A 149 -14.25 -0.47 -16.79
N ARG A 150 -15.07 0.34 -16.10
CA ARG A 150 -15.57 1.62 -16.61
C ARG A 150 -15.30 2.75 -15.61
N VAL A 151 -15.15 3.98 -16.12
CA VAL A 151 -15.01 5.20 -15.32
C VAL A 151 -16.07 6.20 -15.76
N PHE A 152 -16.80 6.77 -14.82
CA PHE A 152 -17.85 7.76 -15.07
C PHE A 152 -17.53 9.10 -14.41
N ALA A 153 -17.96 10.20 -15.04
CA ALA A 153 -17.92 11.52 -14.42
C ALA A 153 -18.96 11.61 -13.29
N GLY A 154 -18.58 12.26 -12.19
CA GLY A 154 -19.45 12.48 -11.06
C GLY A 154 -19.76 11.21 -10.24
N LYS A 155 -20.81 11.35 -9.41
CA LYS A 155 -21.35 10.24 -8.61
C LYS A 155 -22.45 9.53 -9.38
N VAL A 156 -22.36 8.20 -9.44
CA VAL A 156 -23.37 7.31 -10.05
C VAL A 156 -24.03 6.51 -8.92
N PRO A 157 -25.20 6.95 -8.41
CA PRO A 157 -25.83 6.31 -7.25
C PRO A 157 -26.17 4.84 -7.46
N GLU A 158 -26.55 4.47 -8.68
CA GLU A 158 -26.89 3.10 -9.07
C GLU A 158 -25.70 2.15 -8.86
N LEU A 159 -24.50 2.58 -9.25
CA LEU A 159 -23.27 1.81 -9.02
C LEU A 159 -22.87 1.81 -7.55
N LEU A 160 -23.04 2.92 -6.86
CA LEU A 160 -22.67 3.03 -5.45
C LEU A 160 -23.52 2.12 -4.54
N SER A 161 -24.75 1.81 -4.95
CA SER A 161 -25.59 0.83 -4.24
C SER A 161 -25.00 -0.59 -4.28
N LEU A 162 -24.17 -0.88 -5.29
CA LEU A 162 -23.45 -2.14 -5.46
C LEU A 162 -22.08 -2.15 -4.79
N ALA A 163 -21.66 -1.01 -4.21
CA ALA A 163 -20.39 -0.93 -3.51
C ALA A 163 -20.37 -1.98 -2.40
N ILE A 164 -19.56 -3.00 -2.58
CA ILE A 164 -19.37 -4.04 -1.59
C ILE A 164 -18.69 -3.36 -0.41
N LYS A 165 -19.39 -3.28 0.72
CA LYS A 165 -18.73 -2.93 1.98
C LYS A 165 -17.67 -3.99 2.21
N THR A 166 -16.42 -3.63 1.98
CA THR A 166 -15.30 -4.46 2.37
C THR A 166 -15.46 -4.77 3.85
N LYS A 167 -15.69 -6.05 4.17
CA LYS A 167 -15.65 -6.48 5.57
C LYS A 167 -14.27 -6.10 6.08
N GLU A 168 -14.23 -5.24 7.09
CA GLU A 168 -13.01 -5.03 7.85
C GLU A 168 -12.42 -6.37 8.28
N PRO A 169 -11.09 -6.50 8.38
CA PRO A 169 -10.46 -7.72 8.86
C PRO A 169 -11.17 -8.13 10.14
N GLN A 170 -11.53 -9.41 10.24
CA GLN A 170 -12.29 -9.95 11.36
C GLN A 170 -11.70 -9.45 12.68
N GLU A 171 -12.41 -8.52 13.35
CA GLU A 171 -11.93 -7.84 14.57
C GLU A 171 -11.64 -8.82 15.71
N ASP A 172 -12.10 -10.06 15.59
CA ASP A 172 -12.10 -11.08 16.63
C ASP A 172 -11.06 -12.19 16.41
N SER A 173 -10.10 -12.04 15.48
CA SER A 173 -9.06 -13.07 15.37
C SER A 173 -8.19 -13.07 16.63
N PRO A 174 -7.81 -14.26 17.19
CA PRO A 174 -6.97 -14.36 18.37
C PRO A 174 -5.64 -13.61 18.23
N ALA A 175 -5.06 -13.60 17.03
CA ALA A 175 -3.85 -12.88 16.71
C ALA A 175 -4.06 -11.36 16.80
N LEU A 176 -5.16 -10.83 16.24
CA LEU A 176 -5.46 -9.40 16.30
C LEU A 176 -5.78 -8.94 17.73
N MET A 177 -6.47 -9.77 18.52
CA MET A 177 -6.71 -9.48 19.94
C MET A 177 -5.40 -9.40 20.73
N LEU A 178 -4.45 -10.30 20.46
CA LEU A 178 -3.12 -10.26 21.07
C LEU A 178 -2.35 -8.99 20.64
N LEU A 179 -2.35 -8.66 19.35
CA LEU A 179 -1.71 -7.46 18.83
C LEU A 179 -2.32 -6.18 19.43
N LYS A 180 -3.64 -6.10 19.57
CA LYS A 180 -4.32 -4.97 20.24
C LYS A 180 -3.88 -4.82 21.71
N ARG A 181 -3.57 -5.93 22.41
CA ARG A 181 -3.05 -5.88 23.78
C ARG A 181 -1.58 -5.41 23.84
N ILE A 182 -0.79 -5.73 22.82
CA ILE A 182 0.63 -5.34 22.74
C ILE A 182 0.81 -3.92 22.21
N ALA A 183 -0.07 -3.49 21.29
CA ALA A 183 0.03 -2.19 20.63
C ALA A 183 0.27 -0.99 21.56
N PRO A 184 -0.35 -0.88 22.76
CA PRO A 184 -0.09 0.23 23.69
C PRO A 184 1.35 0.29 24.23
N TYR A 185 2.08 -0.82 24.17
CA TYR A 185 3.49 -0.89 24.61
C TYR A 185 4.49 -0.61 23.49
N ILE A 186 4.02 -0.46 22.26
CA ILE A 186 4.86 -0.14 21.10
C ILE A 186 5.03 1.38 21.06
N LEU A 187 6.26 1.84 21.17
CA LEU A 187 6.59 3.26 20.99
C LEU A 187 6.40 3.62 19.49
N PRO A 188 5.54 4.59 19.16
CA PRO A 188 5.30 4.97 17.79
C PRO A 188 6.55 5.58 17.16
N LEU A 189 6.74 5.32 15.85
CA LEU A 189 7.74 5.96 15.02
C LEU A 189 7.04 6.88 14.03
N HIS A 190 7.31 8.19 14.11
CA HIS A 190 6.73 9.21 13.23
C HIS A 190 7.74 9.67 12.17
N LEU A 191 9.04 9.71 12.51
CA LEU A 191 10.12 10.07 11.58
C LEU A 191 10.53 8.87 10.73
N VAL A 192 9.73 8.56 9.72
CA VAL A 192 9.92 7.36 8.88
C VAL A 192 10.88 7.61 7.72
N ASP A 193 10.75 8.78 7.06
CA ASP A 193 11.49 9.11 5.83
C ASP A 193 12.59 10.13 6.11
N PRO A 194 13.89 9.75 6.02
CA PRO A 194 15.03 10.65 6.24
C PRO A 194 15.09 11.82 5.26
N ASN A 195 14.51 11.67 4.07
CA ASN A 195 14.52 12.72 3.04
C ASN A 195 13.36 13.72 3.20
N SER A 196 12.46 13.49 4.13
CA SER A 196 11.34 14.38 4.39
C SER A 196 11.81 15.65 5.10
N VAL A 197 11.22 16.79 4.74
CA VAL A 197 11.40 18.07 5.46
C VAL A 197 10.95 17.98 6.93
N LEU A 198 10.14 16.98 7.26
CA LEU A 198 9.71 16.71 8.63
C LEU A 198 10.74 15.91 9.44
N PHE A 199 11.77 15.34 8.79
CA PHE A 199 12.82 14.59 9.47
C PHE A 199 13.79 15.54 10.18
N SER A 200 13.41 15.97 11.38
CA SER A 200 14.17 16.95 12.15
C SER A 200 13.99 16.73 13.65
N PRO A 201 14.93 17.20 14.51
CA PRO A 201 14.84 17.05 15.96
C PRO A 201 13.56 17.65 16.55
N LYS A 202 13.04 18.72 15.94
CA LYS A 202 11.84 19.42 16.41
C LYS A 202 10.57 18.59 16.27
N ASN A 203 10.59 17.61 15.36
CA ASN A 203 9.45 16.75 15.07
C ASN A 203 9.55 15.38 15.77
N CYS A 204 10.57 15.17 16.60
CA CYS A 204 10.63 14.00 17.47
C CYS A 204 9.53 14.09 18.53
N THR A 205 8.57 13.18 18.50
CA THR A 205 7.45 13.11 19.44
C THR A 205 7.50 11.87 20.33
N SER A 206 8.40 10.92 20.02
CA SER A 206 8.63 9.71 20.79
C SER A 206 10.12 9.45 21.01
N LEU A 207 10.45 8.58 21.97
CA LEU A 207 11.83 8.10 22.14
C LEU A 207 12.33 7.37 20.89
N HIS A 208 11.43 6.66 20.19
CA HIS A 208 11.74 5.96 18.95
C HIS A 208 12.17 6.96 17.84
N ASP A 209 11.49 8.10 17.74
CA ASP A 209 11.87 9.17 16.79
C ASP A 209 13.26 9.72 17.12
N CYS A 210 13.56 9.96 18.41
CA CYS A 210 14.88 10.44 18.82
C CYS A 210 15.98 9.44 18.47
N MET A 211 15.76 8.17 18.73
CA MET A 211 16.71 7.10 18.36
C MET A 211 16.88 6.99 16.86
N ARG A 212 15.79 7.01 16.09
CA ARG A 212 15.81 6.97 14.63
C ARG A 212 16.57 8.15 14.03
N TYR A 213 16.28 9.36 14.54
CA TYR A 213 16.97 10.57 14.10
C TYR A 213 18.47 10.50 14.39
N SER A 214 18.84 10.15 15.63
CA SER A 214 20.25 10.06 16.04
C SER A 214 21.01 9.01 15.25
N HIS A 215 20.39 7.87 15.00
CA HIS A 215 20.96 6.79 14.19
C HIS A 215 21.25 7.26 12.76
N GLU A 216 20.26 7.87 12.10
CA GLU A 216 20.42 8.35 10.72
C GLU A 216 21.50 9.42 10.62
N PHE A 217 21.49 10.37 11.55
CA PHE A 217 22.49 11.42 11.59
C PHE A 217 23.92 10.87 11.82
N SER A 218 24.06 9.85 12.66
CA SER A 218 25.34 9.20 12.92
C SER A 218 25.85 8.45 11.70
N TYR A 219 24.95 7.78 10.97
CA TYR A 219 25.28 7.09 9.72
C TYR A 219 25.75 8.08 8.64
N ASP A 220 25.01 9.16 8.42
CA ASP A 220 25.37 10.20 7.46
C ASP A 220 26.74 10.81 7.78
N ALA A 221 27.00 11.10 9.05
CA ALA A 221 28.30 11.60 9.48
C ALA A 221 29.44 10.59 9.25
N MET A 222 29.19 9.29 9.52
CA MET A 222 30.18 8.23 9.33
C MET A 222 30.53 8.05 7.85
N PHE A 223 29.54 8.09 6.96
CA PHE A 223 29.80 7.99 5.52
C PHE A 223 30.50 9.22 4.97
N LYS A 224 30.17 10.41 5.43
CA LYS A 224 30.89 11.65 5.06
C LYS A 224 32.37 11.60 5.43
N ILE A 225 32.70 11.09 6.63
CA ILE A 225 34.11 10.89 7.04
C ILE A 225 34.80 9.90 6.08
N SER A 226 34.13 8.82 5.70
CA SER A 226 34.68 7.84 4.77
C SER A 226 34.93 8.46 3.38
N ASP A 227 34.00 9.23 2.87
CA ASP A 227 34.12 9.92 1.57
C ASP A 227 35.23 11.00 1.60
N ASP A 228 35.34 11.74 2.70
CA ASP A 228 36.40 12.73 2.89
C ASP A 228 37.79 12.09 2.93
N LEU A 229 37.90 10.93 3.57
CA LEU A 229 39.15 10.11 3.57
C LEU A 229 39.48 9.59 2.16
N ALA A 230 38.48 9.13 1.41
CA ALA A 230 38.66 8.65 0.04
C ALA A 230 39.07 9.75 -0.91
N ASN A 231 38.62 10.99 -0.68
CA ASN A 231 38.93 12.18 -1.48
C ASN A 231 40.25 12.89 -1.09
N GLY A 232 41.03 12.30 -0.16
CA GLY A 232 42.38 12.81 0.17
C GLY A 232 42.42 14.06 1.06
N SER A 233 41.29 14.41 1.72
CA SER A 233 41.31 15.39 2.79
C SER A 233 42.07 14.78 3.99
N ASN A 234 43.10 15.46 4.45
CA ASN A 234 44.03 15.05 5.52
C ASN A 234 43.29 15.00 6.90
N HIS A 235 42.37 14.07 7.06
CA HIS A 235 41.97 13.67 8.40
C HIS A 235 42.73 12.40 8.75
N GLU A 236 43.64 12.49 9.73
CA GLU A 236 44.30 11.33 10.29
C GLU A 236 43.23 10.31 10.67
N ALA A 237 43.38 9.09 10.13
CA ALA A 237 42.43 8.02 10.42
C ALA A 237 42.26 7.86 11.91
N ALA A 238 41.01 7.90 12.33
CA ALA A 238 40.65 7.81 13.74
C ALA A 238 41.31 6.62 14.42
N SER A 239 41.75 6.80 15.64
CA SER A 239 42.33 5.76 16.47
C SER A 239 41.37 4.55 16.54
N LYS A 240 41.94 3.34 16.51
CA LYS A 240 41.18 2.11 16.66
C LYS A 240 40.37 2.15 17.97
N LEU A 241 39.06 2.04 17.88
CA LEU A 241 38.21 1.94 19.05
C LEU A 241 38.55 0.66 19.81
N ILE A 242 39.12 0.79 21.00
CA ILE A 242 39.33 -0.30 21.92
C ILE A 242 38.06 -0.39 22.79
N SER A 243 37.20 -1.38 22.48
CA SER A 243 36.03 -1.67 23.31
C SER A 243 36.31 -2.80 24.26
N THR A 244 35.93 -2.64 25.51
CA THR A 244 35.91 -3.71 26.52
C THR A 244 34.53 -4.41 26.56
N ILE A 245 33.64 -4.04 25.68
CA ILE A 245 32.32 -4.66 25.53
C ILE A 245 32.50 -5.83 24.54
N PRO A 246 32.12 -7.08 24.94
CA PRO A 246 32.25 -8.26 24.09
C PRO A 246 31.41 -8.20 22.81
#